data_f2e2e6ac81feffc208035b9443674eee
#
_entry.id   f2e2e6ac81feffc208035b9443674eee
#
_cell.length_a   1.000
_cell.length_b   1.000
_cell.length_c   1.000
_cell.angle_alpha   90.00
_cell.angle_beta   90.00
_cell.angle_gamma   90.00
#
_symmetry.space_group_name_H-M   'P 1'
#
loop_
_entity.id
_entity.type
_entity.pdbx_description
1 polymer ?
#
loop_
_entity_poly.entity_id
_entity_poly.type
_entity_poly.pdbx_seq_one_letter_code
_entity_poly.pdbx_strand_id
1 'polypeptide(L)'
;MCIRDRCLGLQIATIEFCRNVLGMENANSTEFDENTPQPAVVFMPEISKTHMGGTMRLGTKPTPFLVDDCKIKRLYGNKSYVDERHRHRYEVNPELISKIENAGLIYVGKDETGQRCEIMELEDHPYYVGTQYHPEFKSRPGRPSPPFLGLLMASIGQKI
;
A
#
# COMPACT_ATOMS: atom_id res chain seq x y z
N MET A 1 -14.89 6.41 -10.20
CA MET A 1 -14.65 6.88 -8.80
C MET A 1 -13.15 6.86 -8.55
N CYS A 2 -12.57 7.90 -7.96
CA CYS A 2 -11.14 7.91 -7.61
C CYS A 2 -10.98 7.41 -6.17
N ILE A 3 -9.94 6.63 -5.91
CA ILE A 3 -9.71 5.98 -4.61
C ILE A 3 -8.29 6.27 -4.13
N ARG A 4 -8.19 6.61 -2.87
CA ARG A 4 -6.94 6.76 -2.16
C ARG A 4 -7.08 6.15 -0.77
N ASP A 5 -6.36 5.07 -0.54
CA ASP A 5 -6.33 4.34 0.72
C ASP A 5 -4.99 4.48 1.44
N ARG A 6 -4.96 4.20 2.74
CA ARG A 6 -3.74 4.15 3.56
C ARG A 6 -3.80 3.08 4.63
N CYS A 7 -2.64 2.55 5.03
CA CYS A 7 -2.46 1.58 6.10
C CYS A 7 -3.43 0.39 5.94
N LEU A 8 -4.38 0.22 6.85
CA LEU A 8 -5.42 -0.80 6.76
C LEU A 8 -6.20 -0.74 5.44
N GLY A 9 -6.41 0.46 4.87
CA GLY A 9 -7.09 0.61 3.57
C GLY A 9 -6.35 -0.06 2.42
N LEU A 10 -5.02 0.04 2.34
CA LEU A 10 -4.22 -0.74 1.37
C LEU A 10 -4.41 -2.24 1.58
N GLN A 11 -4.43 -2.70 2.83
CA GLN A 11 -4.61 -4.11 3.17
C GLN A 11 -6.00 -4.62 2.78
N ILE A 12 -7.05 -3.85 3.10
CA ILE A 12 -8.43 -4.19 2.70
C ILE A 12 -8.57 -4.21 1.18
N ALA A 13 -8.00 -3.24 0.47
CA ALA A 13 -8.03 -3.22 -0.99
C ALA A 13 -7.31 -4.44 -1.59
N THR A 14 -6.20 -4.89 -0.99
CA THR A 14 -5.53 -6.13 -1.38
C THR A 14 -6.42 -7.36 -1.14
N ILE A 15 -7.10 -7.45 0.01
CA ILE A 15 -8.03 -8.54 0.32
C ILE A 15 -9.18 -8.56 -0.68
N GLU A 16 -9.81 -7.41 -0.95
CA GLU A 16 -10.90 -7.29 -1.92
C GLU A 16 -10.46 -7.66 -3.35
N PHE A 17 -9.26 -7.26 -3.74
CA PHE A 17 -8.70 -7.65 -5.03
C PHE A 17 -8.48 -9.16 -5.11
N CYS A 18 -7.95 -9.78 -4.06
CA CYS A 18 -7.81 -11.23 -3.98
C CYS A 18 -9.16 -11.95 -4.10
N ARG A 19 -10.21 -11.45 -3.44
CA ARG A 19 -11.55 -12.04 -3.51
C ARG A 19 -12.18 -11.90 -4.88
N ASN A 20 -12.22 -10.69 -5.40
CA ASN A 20 -13.04 -10.35 -6.56
C ASN A 20 -12.32 -10.55 -7.91
N VAL A 21 -10.99 -10.48 -7.93
CA VAL A 21 -10.21 -10.64 -9.17
C VAL A 21 -9.50 -11.99 -9.23
N LEU A 22 -8.92 -12.44 -8.11
CA LEU A 22 -8.19 -13.71 -8.07
C LEU A 22 -9.08 -14.91 -7.70
N GLY A 23 -10.36 -14.71 -7.38
CA GLY A 23 -11.29 -15.77 -6.99
C GLY A 23 -10.95 -16.43 -5.65
N MET A 24 -10.22 -15.75 -4.79
CA MET A 24 -9.87 -16.22 -3.44
C MET A 24 -10.98 -15.82 -2.45
N GLU A 25 -12.12 -16.49 -2.50
CA GLU A 25 -13.35 -16.12 -1.76
C GLU A 25 -13.13 -15.91 -0.25
N ASN A 26 -12.22 -16.67 0.35
CA ASN A 26 -11.88 -16.61 1.77
C ASN A 26 -10.64 -15.76 2.06
N ALA A 27 -10.15 -14.96 1.09
CA ALA A 27 -9.00 -14.10 1.34
C ALA A 27 -9.29 -13.16 2.52
N ASN A 28 -8.37 -13.11 3.47
CA ASN A 28 -8.53 -12.33 4.70
C ASN A 28 -7.17 -11.88 5.26
N SER A 29 -7.21 -11.12 6.33
CA SER A 29 -6.05 -10.79 7.16
C SER A 29 -5.97 -11.71 8.36
N THR A 30 -4.77 -12.17 8.69
CA THR A 30 -4.52 -12.88 9.97
C THR A 30 -4.67 -11.99 11.21
N GLU A 31 -4.89 -10.68 11.03
CA GLU A 31 -5.31 -9.77 12.09
C GLU A 31 -6.78 -9.98 12.47
N PHE A 32 -7.64 -10.30 11.50
CA PHE A 32 -9.08 -10.47 11.71
C PHE A 32 -9.45 -11.92 11.97
N ASP A 33 -8.75 -12.84 11.31
CA ASP A 33 -8.93 -14.28 11.49
C ASP A 33 -7.56 -14.97 11.37
N GLU A 34 -7.02 -15.37 12.52
CA GLU A 34 -5.71 -16.05 12.59
C GLU A 34 -5.68 -17.39 11.84
N ASN A 35 -6.84 -18.02 11.65
CA ASN A 35 -7.00 -19.32 11.02
C ASN A 35 -7.51 -19.24 9.58
N THR A 36 -7.51 -18.05 8.98
CA THR A 36 -7.96 -17.89 7.59
C THR A 36 -7.21 -18.86 6.65
N PRO A 37 -7.94 -19.62 5.80
CA PRO A 37 -7.30 -20.54 4.87
C PRO A 37 -6.57 -19.85 3.71
N GLN A 38 -6.86 -18.56 3.49
CA GLN A 38 -6.31 -17.78 2.39
C GLN A 38 -5.79 -16.42 2.91
N PRO A 39 -4.66 -16.41 3.64
CA PRO A 39 -4.13 -15.18 4.23
C PRO A 39 -3.53 -14.26 3.14
N ALA A 40 -4.28 -13.22 2.78
CA ALA A 40 -3.83 -12.18 1.87
C ALA A 40 -2.98 -11.10 2.56
N VAL A 41 -3.23 -10.90 3.85
CA VAL A 41 -2.48 -10.01 4.74
C VAL A 41 -2.02 -10.81 5.95
N VAL A 42 -0.74 -10.70 6.30
CA VAL A 42 -0.10 -11.51 7.33
C VAL A 42 0.63 -10.64 8.35
N PHE A 43 0.82 -11.18 9.55
CA PHE A 43 1.72 -10.59 10.53
C PHE A 43 3.16 -10.63 10.00
N MET A 44 3.93 -9.56 10.21
CA MET A 44 5.32 -9.47 9.75
C MET A 44 6.17 -10.60 10.35
N PRO A 45 6.78 -11.48 9.55
CA PRO A 45 7.39 -12.73 10.03
C PRO A 45 8.61 -12.50 10.91
N GLU A 46 9.33 -11.40 10.76
CA GLU A 46 10.49 -11.03 11.59
C GLU A 46 10.12 -10.47 12.95
N ILE A 47 8.81 -10.31 13.22
CA ILE A 47 8.31 -9.72 14.46
C ILE A 47 7.77 -10.82 15.37
N SER A 48 8.26 -10.86 16.63
CA SER A 48 7.80 -11.84 17.63
C SER A 48 6.36 -11.54 18.07
N LYS A 49 5.47 -12.51 17.93
CA LYS A 49 4.10 -12.44 18.48
C LYS A 49 4.06 -12.44 20.01
N THR A 50 5.10 -12.92 20.66
CA THR A 50 5.18 -13.08 22.13
C THR A 50 5.75 -11.84 22.85
N HIS A 51 6.53 -11.02 22.15
CA HIS A 51 7.09 -9.77 22.68
C HIS A 51 6.52 -8.57 21.90
N MET A 52 5.41 -8.05 22.35
CA MET A 52 4.67 -6.96 21.68
C MET A 52 5.38 -5.59 21.72
N GLY A 53 6.43 -5.45 22.50
CA GLY A 53 7.28 -4.26 22.49
C GLY A 53 8.24 -4.24 21.30
N GLY A 54 8.21 -3.16 20.49
CA GLY A 54 9.08 -3.03 19.31
C GLY A 54 8.63 -3.79 18.06
N THR A 55 7.46 -4.42 18.08
CA THR A 55 6.94 -5.26 16.97
C THR A 55 6.20 -4.50 15.89
N MET A 56 6.13 -3.19 15.96
CA MET A 56 5.46 -2.35 14.99
C MET A 56 6.49 -1.74 14.05
N ARG A 57 6.22 -1.78 12.74
CA ARG A 57 6.94 -0.92 11.80
C ARG A 57 6.52 0.52 12.09
N LEU A 58 7.38 1.25 12.76
CA LEU A 58 7.07 2.57 13.33
C LEU A 58 8.08 3.62 12.86
N GLY A 59 7.59 4.85 12.71
CA GLY A 59 8.40 6.01 12.38
C GLY A 59 8.60 6.22 10.88
N THR A 60 9.48 7.16 10.55
CA THR A 60 9.81 7.48 9.16
C THR A 60 10.68 6.39 8.57
N LYS A 61 10.28 5.88 7.41
CA LYS A 61 11.00 4.87 6.65
C LYS A 61 11.04 5.26 5.18
N PRO A 62 12.15 4.97 4.46
CA PRO A 62 12.22 5.16 3.03
C PRO A 62 11.38 4.11 2.29
N THR A 63 10.75 4.55 1.22
CA THR A 63 10.02 3.72 0.27
C THR A 63 10.53 4.01 -1.14
N PRO A 64 11.43 3.20 -1.68
CA PRO A 64 11.86 3.25 -3.07
C PRO A 64 10.71 3.04 -4.04
N PHE A 65 10.69 3.80 -5.14
CA PHE A 65 9.81 3.53 -6.27
C PHE A 65 10.47 2.51 -7.21
N LEU A 66 9.75 1.45 -7.53
CA LEU A 66 10.22 0.36 -8.40
C LEU A 66 9.76 0.53 -9.85
N VAL A 67 8.73 1.35 -10.07
CA VAL A 67 8.17 1.64 -11.39
C VAL A 67 8.43 3.10 -11.73
N ASP A 68 9.09 3.35 -12.85
CA ASP A 68 9.47 4.71 -13.24
C ASP A 68 8.28 5.55 -13.68
N ASP A 69 7.35 4.97 -14.43
CA ASP A 69 6.15 5.67 -14.90
C ASP A 69 4.91 5.24 -14.11
N CYS A 70 4.77 5.75 -12.89
CA CYS A 70 3.57 5.57 -12.09
C CYS A 70 3.04 6.91 -11.56
N LYS A 71 1.73 6.97 -11.33
CA LYS A 71 1.03 8.21 -10.94
C LYS A 71 1.59 8.81 -9.66
N ILE A 72 1.80 7.96 -8.66
CA ILE A 72 2.27 8.43 -7.36
C ILE A 72 3.71 8.97 -7.42
N LYS A 73 4.59 8.37 -8.20
CA LYS A 73 5.97 8.87 -8.38
C LYS A 73 5.97 10.25 -9.03
N ARG A 74 5.14 10.47 -10.06
CA ARG A 74 4.97 11.80 -10.68
C ARG A 74 4.50 12.83 -9.65
N LEU A 75 3.53 12.50 -8.81
CA LEU A 75 3.03 13.38 -7.73
C LEU A 75 4.11 13.73 -6.70
N TYR A 76 5.03 12.83 -6.42
CA TYR A 76 6.19 13.09 -5.56
C TYR A 76 7.37 13.77 -6.31
N GLY A 77 7.14 14.27 -7.53
CA GLY A 77 8.14 15.00 -8.32
C GLY A 77 9.24 14.11 -8.89
N ASN A 78 8.89 12.90 -9.28
CA ASN A 78 9.77 11.89 -9.89
C ASN A 78 11.00 11.53 -9.03
N LYS A 79 10.87 11.59 -7.72
CA LYS A 79 11.90 11.15 -6.79
C LYS A 79 12.14 9.64 -6.91
N SER A 80 13.35 9.19 -6.58
CA SER A 80 13.67 7.75 -6.55
C SER A 80 13.06 7.05 -5.32
N TYR A 81 12.84 7.77 -4.24
CA TYR A 81 12.21 7.26 -3.01
C TYR A 81 11.49 8.38 -2.26
N VAL A 82 10.68 7.99 -1.30
CA VAL A 82 10.03 8.92 -0.35
C VAL A 82 10.22 8.41 1.07
N ASP A 83 10.40 9.36 1.99
CA ASP A 83 10.40 9.08 3.42
C ASP A 83 9.02 9.36 3.99
N GLU A 84 8.33 8.34 4.48
CA GLU A 84 6.98 8.49 5.04
C GLU A 84 6.83 7.75 6.37
N ARG A 85 5.84 8.13 7.17
CA ARG A 85 5.65 7.56 8.50
C ARG A 85 4.79 6.30 8.46
N HIS A 86 5.30 5.24 9.07
CA HIS A 86 4.65 3.94 9.20
C HIS A 86 4.13 3.73 10.63
N ARG A 87 3.05 2.95 10.72
CA ARG A 87 2.49 2.46 11.98
C ARG A 87 1.63 1.22 11.69
N HIS A 88 2.25 0.08 11.48
CA HIS A 88 1.54 -1.17 11.18
C HIS A 88 2.33 -2.40 11.64
N ARG A 89 1.63 -3.53 11.82
CA ARG A 89 2.17 -4.84 12.18
C ARG A 89 1.88 -5.90 11.12
N TYR A 90 0.92 -5.64 10.25
CA TYR A 90 0.48 -6.54 9.20
C TYR A 90 0.83 -5.98 7.84
N GLU A 91 1.09 -6.87 6.91
CA GLU A 91 1.51 -6.54 5.54
C GLU A 91 0.92 -7.52 4.54
N VAL A 92 0.97 -7.17 3.27
CA VAL A 92 0.61 -8.05 2.17
C VAL A 92 1.45 -9.33 2.24
N ASN A 93 0.78 -10.47 2.09
CA ASN A 93 1.47 -11.77 2.08
C ASN A 93 2.45 -11.85 0.90
N PRO A 94 3.77 -12.00 1.16
CA PRO A 94 4.79 -12.04 0.11
C PRO A 94 4.55 -13.12 -0.95
N GLU A 95 3.94 -14.26 -0.57
CA GLU A 95 3.65 -15.38 -1.48
C GLU A 95 2.60 -15.02 -2.55
N LEU A 96 1.78 -13.99 -2.30
CA LEU A 96 0.73 -13.58 -3.22
C LEU A 96 1.12 -12.40 -4.12
N ILE A 97 2.22 -11.70 -3.83
CA ILE A 97 2.60 -10.46 -4.53
C ILE A 97 2.63 -10.68 -6.05
N SER A 98 3.36 -11.68 -6.54
CA SER A 98 3.46 -11.95 -7.97
C SER A 98 2.11 -12.28 -8.62
N LYS A 99 1.24 -12.99 -7.90
CA LYS A 99 -0.11 -13.34 -8.39
C LYS A 99 -0.99 -12.10 -8.50
N ILE A 100 -0.89 -11.20 -7.53
CA ILE A 100 -1.63 -9.93 -7.49
C ILE A 100 -1.15 -9.00 -8.61
N GLU A 101 0.18 -8.83 -8.74
CA GLU A 101 0.79 -7.97 -9.76
C GLU A 101 0.45 -8.46 -11.18
N ASN A 102 0.51 -9.76 -11.44
CA ASN A 102 0.12 -10.35 -12.73
C ASN A 102 -1.36 -10.15 -13.08
N ALA A 103 -2.21 -9.88 -12.09
CA ALA A 103 -3.63 -9.59 -12.29
C ALA A 103 -3.93 -8.07 -12.40
N GLY A 104 -2.91 -7.20 -12.33
CA GLY A 104 -3.02 -5.77 -12.64
C GLY A 104 -3.03 -4.83 -11.44
N LEU A 105 -2.95 -5.31 -10.20
CA LEU A 105 -2.70 -4.45 -9.04
C LEU A 105 -1.20 -4.42 -8.74
N ILE A 106 -0.54 -3.33 -9.12
CA ILE A 106 0.91 -3.23 -9.10
C ILE A 106 1.41 -2.58 -7.81
N TYR A 107 2.40 -3.19 -7.17
CA TYR A 107 3.10 -2.58 -6.03
C TYR A 107 4.29 -1.75 -6.54
N VAL A 108 4.01 -0.48 -6.81
CA VAL A 108 4.96 0.49 -7.40
C VAL A 108 6.01 1.00 -6.42
N GLY A 109 5.82 0.79 -5.13
CA GLY A 109 6.79 1.12 -4.08
C GLY A 109 6.87 -0.01 -3.05
N LYS A 110 8.09 -0.41 -2.73
CA LYS A 110 8.38 -1.43 -1.71
C LYS A 110 9.42 -0.88 -0.72
N ASP A 111 9.67 -1.58 0.36
CA ASP A 111 10.73 -1.23 1.29
C ASP A 111 12.12 -1.45 0.68
N GLU A 112 13.16 -1.10 1.40
CA GLU A 112 14.56 -1.25 0.95
C GLU A 112 14.97 -2.69 0.68
N THR A 113 14.25 -3.67 1.25
CA THR A 113 14.48 -5.11 1.00
C THR A 113 13.76 -5.61 -0.24
N GLY A 114 12.81 -4.83 -0.78
CA GLY A 114 11.95 -5.21 -1.89
C GLY A 114 10.85 -6.22 -1.54
N GLN A 115 10.72 -6.57 -0.26
CA GLN A 115 9.77 -7.60 0.18
C GLN A 115 8.43 -7.04 0.66
N ARG A 116 8.40 -5.80 1.19
CA ARG A 116 7.20 -5.19 1.77
C ARG A 116 6.54 -4.24 0.82
N CYS A 117 5.27 -4.45 0.56
CA CYS A 117 4.46 -3.62 -0.32
C CYS A 117 4.03 -2.34 0.39
N GLU A 118 4.54 -1.21 -0.06
CA GLU A 118 4.36 0.09 0.60
C GLU A 118 3.41 1.01 -0.19
N ILE A 119 3.38 0.88 -1.52
CA ILE A 119 2.52 1.67 -2.40
C ILE A 119 1.97 0.75 -3.48
N MET A 120 0.66 0.79 -3.70
CA MET A 120 0.01 0.10 -4.81
C MET A 120 -0.74 1.06 -5.73
N GLU A 121 -0.82 0.70 -7.00
CA GLU A 121 -1.65 1.34 -8.02
C GLU A 121 -2.39 0.31 -8.85
N LEU A 122 -3.61 0.67 -9.28
CA LEU A 122 -4.32 -0.01 -10.34
C LEU A 122 -4.06 0.77 -11.65
N GLU A 123 -3.34 0.15 -12.60
CA GLU A 123 -2.78 0.83 -13.76
C GLU A 123 -3.86 1.49 -14.63
N ASP A 124 -4.88 0.72 -15.01
CA ASP A 124 -5.97 1.18 -15.91
C ASP A 124 -7.02 2.06 -15.21
N HIS A 125 -6.83 2.40 -13.94
CA HIS A 125 -7.75 3.24 -13.19
C HIS A 125 -7.29 4.70 -13.18
N PRO A 126 -8.18 5.69 -13.35
CA PRO A 126 -7.80 7.12 -13.31
C PRO A 126 -7.02 7.51 -12.07
N TYR A 127 -7.42 7.03 -10.90
CA TYR A 127 -6.69 7.17 -9.64
C TYR A 127 -7.15 6.13 -8.63
N TYR A 128 -6.42 5.04 -8.53
CA TYR A 128 -6.56 4.05 -7.47
C TYR A 128 -5.18 3.85 -6.85
N VAL A 129 -4.95 4.47 -5.70
CA VAL A 129 -3.65 4.48 -5.03
C VAL A 129 -3.84 4.09 -3.57
N GLY A 130 -3.10 3.09 -3.13
CA GLY A 130 -3.01 2.72 -1.72
C GLY A 130 -1.59 2.88 -1.19
N THR A 131 -1.47 3.32 0.05
CA THR A 131 -0.18 3.45 0.74
C THR A 131 -0.20 2.70 2.06
N GLN A 132 0.86 1.98 2.41
CA GLN A 132 0.98 1.36 3.73
C GLN A 132 1.33 2.38 4.81
N TYR A 133 2.01 3.46 4.43
CA TYR A 133 2.36 4.57 5.29
C TYR A 133 1.19 5.57 5.46
N HIS A 134 1.41 6.55 6.33
CA HIS A 134 0.46 7.59 6.74
C HIS A 134 0.85 8.97 6.18
N PRO A 135 0.47 9.32 4.95
CA PRO A 135 0.87 10.58 4.31
C PRO A 135 0.30 11.83 5.00
N GLU A 136 -0.76 11.68 5.82
CA GLU A 136 -1.35 12.77 6.58
C GLU A 136 -0.37 13.42 7.56
N PHE A 137 0.62 12.69 8.07
CA PHE A 137 1.59 13.25 9.00
C PHE A 137 2.48 14.35 8.39
N LYS A 138 2.64 14.33 7.06
CA LYS A 138 3.42 15.34 6.33
C LYS A 138 2.57 16.35 5.57
N SER A 139 1.25 16.18 5.56
CA SER A 139 0.33 17.11 4.92
C SER A 139 0.17 18.40 5.76
N ARG A 140 0.16 19.55 5.11
CA ARG A 140 0.02 20.88 5.73
C ARG A 140 -0.88 21.77 4.88
N PRO A 141 -1.56 22.79 5.46
CA PRO A 141 -2.21 23.84 4.67
C PRO A 141 -1.23 24.46 3.68
N GLY A 142 -1.63 24.60 2.42
CA GLY A 142 -0.79 25.10 1.32
C GLY A 142 0.26 24.12 0.80
N ARG A 143 0.49 22.97 1.47
CA ARG A 143 1.39 21.90 1.04
C ARG A 143 0.77 20.53 1.31
N PRO A 144 -0.29 20.16 0.60
CA PRO A 144 -0.94 18.86 0.78
C PRO A 144 0.02 17.74 0.44
N SER A 145 -0.10 16.61 1.15
CA SER A 145 0.67 15.41 0.79
C SER A 145 0.25 14.93 -0.61
N PRO A 146 1.22 14.49 -1.44
CA PRO A 146 0.99 14.12 -2.84
C PRO A 146 -0.16 13.14 -3.08
N PRO A 147 -0.39 12.08 -2.27
CA PRO A 147 -1.53 11.19 -2.48
C PRO A 147 -2.89 11.89 -2.33
N PHE A 148 -3.01 12.91 -1.46
CA PHE A 148 -4.24 13.69 -1.33
C PHE A 148 -4.44 14.64 -2.51
N LEU A 149 -3.35 15.29 -2.95
CA LEU A 149 -3.38 16.15 -4.11
C LEU A 149 -3.81 15.36 -5.36
N GLY A 150 -3.23 14.19 -5.58
CA GLY A 150 -3.58 13.33 -6.72
C GLY A 150 -5.06 12.92 -6.72
N LEU A 151 -5.63 12.60 -5.55
CA LEU A 151 -7.07 12.31 -5.45
C LEU A 151 -7.93 13.51 -5.90
N LEU A 152 -7.59 14.70 -5.45
CA LEU A 152 -8.31 15.93 -5.83
C LEU A 152 -8.16 16.22 -7.32
N MET A 153 -6.95 16.16 -7.86
CA MET A 153 -6.69 16.35 -9.29
C MET A 153 -7.49 15.38 -10.14
N ALA A 154 -7.44 14.11 -9.83
CA ALA A 154 -8.18 13.07 -10.56
C ALA A 154 -9.70 13.26 -10.45
N SER A 155 -10.22 13.70 -9.29
CA SER A 155 -11.66 13.89 -9.07
C SER A 155 -12.26 15.02 -9.93
N ILE A 156 -11.44 15.98 -10.33
CA ILE A 156 -11.84 17.07 -11.24
C ILE A 156 -11.41 16.81 -12.71
N GLY A 157 -10.97 15.59 -13.02
CA GLY A 157 -10.56 15.19 -14.38
C GLY A 157 -9.20 15.71 -14.82
N GLN A 158 -8.39 16.23 -13.90
CA GLN A 158 -7.03 16.67 -14.21
C GLN A 158 -6.11 15.44 -14.34
N LYS A 159 -5.29 15.41 -15.39
CA LYS A 159 -4.28 14.36 -15.56
C LYS A 159 -3.19 14.46 -14.52
N ILE A 160 -2.73 13.31 -14.06
CA ILE A 160 -1.64 13.12 -13.11
C ILE A 160 -0.41 12.56 -13.86
#